data_0b2bd9fea17bcf80508313e953fb0f62
#
_entry.id   0b2bd9fea17bcf80508313e953fb0f62
#
_cell.length_a   1.000
_cell.length_b   1.000
_cell.length_c   1.000
_cell.angle_alpha   90.00
_cell.angle_beta   90.00
_cell.angle_gamma   90.00
#
_symmetry.space_group_name_H-M   'P 1'
#
loop_
_entity.id
_entity.type
_entity.pdbx_description
1 polymer ?
#
loop_
_entity_poly.entity_id
_entity_poly.type
_entity_poly.pdbx_seq_one_letter_code
_entity_poly.pdbx_strand_id
1 'polypeptide(L)'
;MNRAYDILRSGAWLTRERARLVAVAILCVSAASIVFLLVTAHGLVDVQGRPLGTDFSSFYSAGTYVLEGSAEAPYDLARQHAREQALFGAATPFYSWFYPPFFLFFTAALALLPYGAALVVWQAVTLLLYLLSIRTIMTSSFRGARSASPESITPDIKGSTTETAFRASWLWIPDSRGAGHRAGHFGPGPLAASGMTYDWLLVAVAFPAVLVNIGHGQNGFLTAALLGGALAMLDRRPIVAGLLFGLLAYKPQFGLMIPLVLAASGRWRSFAAAAATIAILAVAATAAFGPHVWRAFFDSTHFMRTVVLEQGDPGWYKMQSLFAWARMWGVPIPLAYALQGTMVAGLGAILIWLWRSDTAYPIKAAALCLATILATPFAFDYDMMVLAPAIAFFAADGMSRGFGPWEKTALAALWLMPLVARSVAQMTLIPLGAPAMLVVFILLLRRSTFHFAWPVAFSGTFLLK
;
A
#
# COMPACT_ATOMS: atom_id res chain seq x y z
N MET A 1 -36.65 -3.89 5.36
CA MET A 1 -35.18 -4.10 5.23
C MET A 1 -34.50 -3.13 6.19
N ASN A 2 -33.46 -3.58 6.95
CA ASN A 2 -32.95 -2.83 8.10
C ASN A 2 -32.24 -1.52 7.71
N ARG A 3 -32.65 -0.41 8.34
CA ARG A 3 -31.99 0.94 8.21
C ARG A 3 -30.47 0.87 8.36
N ALA A 4 -29.95 -0.03 9.21
CA ALA A 4 -28.52 -0.27 9.37
C ALA A 4 -27.86 -0.82 8.10
N TYR A 5 -28.52 -1.75 7.40
CA TYR A 5 -28.02 -2.30 6.13
C TYR A 5 -27.88 -1.20 5.07
N ASP A 6 -28.88 -0.33 4.93
CA ASP A 6 -28.87 0.76 3.93
C ASP A 6 -27.79 1.81 4.26
N ILE A 7 -27.57 2.10 5.52
CA ILE A 7 -26.49 2.99 6.00
C ILE A 7 -25.11 2.42 5.67
N LEU A 8 -24.89 1.13 5.92
CA LEU A 8 -23.62 0.47 5.59
C LEU A 8 -23.43 0.35 4.08
N ARG A 9 -24.46 -0.06 3.35
CA ARG A 9 -24.45 -0.22 1.89
C ARG A 9 -24.13 1.10 1.17
N SER A 10 -24.76 2.19 1.58
CA SER A 10 -24.52 3.51 1.00
C SER A 10 -23.21 4.16 1.47
N GLY A 11 -22.66 3.72 2.60
CA GLY A 11 -21.53 4.36 3.27
C GLY A 11 -21.87 5.73 3.87
N ALA A 12 -23.16 6.02 4.10
CA ALA A 12 -23.62 7.28 4.66
C ALA A 12 -23.11 7.56 6.08
N TRP A 13 -22.71 6.50 6.79
CA TRP A 13 -22.10 6.60 8.11
C TRP A 13 -20.69 7.22 8.09
N LEU A 14 -19.95 7.11 6.96
CA LEU A 14 -18.60 7.62 6.82
C LEU A 14 -18.64 9.08 6.36
N THR A 15 -18.75 9.99 7.32
CA THR A 15 -18.66 11.43 7.08
C THR A 15 -17.22 11.92 7.22
N ARG A 16 -16.91 13.09 6.64
CA ARG A 16 -15.60 13.75 6.77
C ARG A 16 -15.21 13.95 8.23
N GLU A 17 -16.14 14.41 9.04
CA GLU A 17 -15.92 14.68 10.47
C GLU A 17 -15.58 13.40 11.23
N ARG A 18 -16.31 12.30 10.99
CA ARG A 18 -16.04 11.01 11.60
C ARG A 18 -14.67 10.45 11.16
N ALA A 19 -14.35 10.55 9.88
CA ALA A 19 -13.05 10.12 9.38
C ALA A 19 -11.91 10.91 10.03
N ARG A 20 -12.05 12.24 10.18
CA ARG A 20 -11.07 13.08 10.89
C ARG A 20 -10.97 12.72 12.37
N LEU A 21 -12.10 12.53 13.05
CA LEU A 21 -12.12 12.16 14.47
C LEU A 21 -11.40 10.83 14.69
N VAL A 22 -11.70 9.80 13.89
CA VAL A 22 -11.03 8.50 13.97
C VAL A 22 -9.55 8.61 13.66
N ALA A 23 -9.18 9.38 12.63
CA ALA A 23 -7.78 9.60 12.27
C ALA A 23 -7.02 10.29 13.41
N VAL A 24 -7.58 11.35 14.01
CA VAL A 24 -6.96 12.04 15.16
C VAL A 24 -6.86 11.10 16.37
N ALA A 25 -7.89 10.32 16.68
CA ALA A 25 -7.85 9.36 17.77
C ALA A 25 -6.73 8.31 17.57
N ILE A 26 -6.59 7.75 16.37
CA ILE A 26 -5.50 6.82 16.05
C ILE A 26 -4.15 7.50 16.18
N LEU A 27 -3.98 8.74 15.72
CA LEU A 27 -2.73 9.48 15.87
C LEU A 27 -2.39 9.75 17.34
N CYS A 28 -3.37 10.11 18.17
CA CYS A 28 -3.15 10.29 19.60
C CYS A 28 -2.68 8.98 20.27
N VAL A 29 -3.33 7.85 19.95
CA VAL A 29 -2.92 6.54 20.44
C VAL A 29 -1.53 6.17 19.94
N SER A 30 -1.25 6.41 18.65
CA SER A 30 0.06 6.14 18.05
C SER A 30 1.17 6.97 18.70
N ALA A 31 0.93 8.27 18.90
CA ALA A 31 1.86 9.16 19.57
C ALA A 31 2.12 8.73 21.03
N ALA A 32 1.05 8.40 21.76
CA ALA A 32 1.16 7.90 23.14
C ALA A 32 1.97 6.57 23.19
N SER A 33 1.75 5.67 22.24
CA SER A 33 2.48 4.40 22.14
C SER A 33 3.97 4.62 21.86
N ILE A 34 4.31 5.55 20.95
CA ILE A 34 5.70 5.88 20.63
C ILE A 34 6.36 6.55 21.83
N VAL A 35 5.69 7.51 22.48
CA VAL A 35 6.20 8.17 23.69
C VAL A 35 6.45 7.16 24.80
N PHE A 36 5.49 6.26 25.05
CA PHE A 36 5.64 5.18 26.03
C PHE A 36 6.87 4.32 25.72
N LEU A 37 7.02 3.88 24.46
CA LEU A 37 8.17 3.08 24.04
C LEU A 37 9.49 3.81 24.28
N LEU A 38 9.57 5.10 23.96
CA LEU A 38 10.80 5.89 24.12
C LEU A 38 11.14 6.18 25.60
N VAL A 39 10.12 6.51 26.41
CA VAL A 39 10.31 6.82 27.85
C VAL A 39 10.67 5.58 28.67
N THR A 40 10.16 4.42 28.29
CA THR A 40 10.43 3.15 28.97
C THR A 40 11.65 2.41 28.42
N ALA A 41 12.27 2.90 27.34
CA ALA A 41 13.45 2.28 26.76
C ALA A 41 14.68 2.42 27.66
N HIS A 42 15.49 1.38 27.69
CA HIS A 42 16.80 1.36 28.35
C HIS A 42 17.91 1.35 27.28
N GLY A 43 18.42 2.54 26.96
CA GLY A 43 19.38 2.72 25.86
C GLY A 43 18.73 2.47 24.51
N LEU A 44 19.15 1.42 23.78
CA LEU A 44 18.65 1.08 22.45
C LEU A 44 17.58 -0.03 22.47
N VAL A 45 17.14 -0.49 23.64
CA VAL A 45 16.20 -1.60 23.78
C VAL A 45 14.95 -1.20 24.56
N ASP A 46 13.82 -1.81 24.22
CA ASP A 46 12.54 -1.65 24.91
C ASP A 46 12.50 -2.45 26.25
N VAL A 47 11.40 -2.31 27.00
CA VAL A 47 11.18 -3.04 28.28
C VAL A 47 11.16 -4.57 28.13
N GLN A 48 11.06 -5.09 26.92
CA GLN A 48 11.07 -6.52 26.61
C GLN A 48 12.45 -7.00 26.10
N GLY A 49 13.48 -6.12 26.17
CA GLY A 49 14.82 -6.42 25.68
C GLY A 49 14.95 -6.47 24.15
N ARG A 50 13.99 -5.91 23.41
CA ARG A 50 14.03 -5.87 21.95
C ARG A 50 14.59 -4.52 21.48
N PRO A 51 15.40 -4.49 20.39
CA PRO A 51 15.88 -3.25 19.80
C PRO A 51 14.73 -2.30 19.45
N LEU A 52 14.90 -1.00 19.70
CA LEU A 52 13.98 0.03 19.21
C LEU A 52 13.90 -0.07 17.68
N GLY A 53 12.70 -0.18 17.13
CA GLY A 53 12.51 -0.45 15.70
C GLY A 53 12.86 -1.88 15.32
N THR A 54 12.74 -2.82 16.25
CA THR A 54 12.89 -4.29 16.09
C THR A 54 13.61 -4.76 14.81
N ASP A 55 12.92 -4.88 13.68
CA ASP A 55 13.46 -5.38 12.40
C ASP A 55 14.52 -4.43 11.79
N PHE A 56 14.53 -3.13 12.16
CA PHE A 56 15.58 -2.21 11.73
C PHE A 56 16.95 -2.61 12.26
N SER A 57 17.01 -3.35 13.38
CA SER A 57 18.26 -3.90 13.93
C SER A 57 18.99 -4.76 12.90
N SER A 58 18.24 -5.57 12.11
CA SER A 58 18.84 -6.39 11.06
C SER A 58 19.41 -5.54 9.91
N PHE A 59 18.77 -4.41 9.56
CA PHE A 59 19.29 -3.49 8.54
C PHE A 59 20.60 -2.86 9.00
N TYR A 60 20.61 -2.36 10.24
CA TYR A 60 21.78 -1.73 10.81
C TYR A 60 22.95 -2.71 10.98
N SER A 61 22.67 -3.91 11.50
CA SER A 61 23.66 -4.98 11.64
C SER A 61 24.25 -5.37 10.29
N ALA A 62 23.43 -5.54 9.26
CA ALA A 62 23.89 -5.82 7.89
C ALA A 62 24.78 -4.68 7.36
N GLY A 63 24.41 -3.43 7.61
CA GLY A 63 25.21 -2.27 7.22
C GLY A 63 26.58 -2.22 7.89
N THR A 64 26.67 -2.55 9.19
CA THR A 64 27.98 -2.60 9.89
C THR A 64 28.91 -3.64 9.30
N TYR A 65 28.39 -4.83 8.92
CA TYR A 65 29.20 -5.85 8.23
C TYR A 65 29.73 -5.37 6.88
N VAL A 66 28.93 -4.62 6.11
CA VAL A 66 29.39 -4.04 4.84
C VAL A 66 30.55 -3.07 5.06
N LEU A 67 30.46 -2.20 6.08
CA LEU A 67 31.54 -1.26 6.41
C LEU A 67 32.83 -1.95 6.88
N GLU A 68 32.72 -3.17 7.39
CA GLU A 68 33.85 -4.02 7.77
C GLU A 68 34.38 -4.89 6.60
N GLY A 69 33.80 -4.77 5.39
CA GLY A 69 34.19 -5.54 4.22
C GLY A 69 33.68 -7.00 4.19
N SER A 70 32.64 -7.33 4.97
CA SER A 70 32.06 -8.68 5.10
C SER A 70 30.59 -8.69 4.64
N ALA A 71 30.33 -8.27 3.39
CA ALA A 71 28.99 -8.10 2.84
C ALA A 71 28.16 -9.41 2.76
N GLU A 72 28.79 -10.58 2.78
CA GLU A 72 28.12 -11.89 2.83
C GLU A 72 27.64 -12.28 4.23
N ALA A 73 28.25 -11.68 5.29
CA ALA A 73 27.97 -12.06 6.67
C ALA A 73 26.50 -11.95 7.12
N PRO A 74 25.71 -10.95 6.66
CA PRO A 74 24.29 -10.84 7.02
C PRO A 74 23.44 -12.03 6.57
N TYR A 75 23.87 -12.79 5.56
CA TYR A 75 23.16 -13.96 5.06
C TYR A 75 23.46 -15.24 5.85
N ASP A 76 24.48 -15.23 6.70
CA ASP A 76 24.74 -16.26 7.70
C ASP A 76 23.95 -15.94 8.98
N LEU A 77 22.99 -16.81 9.30
CA LEU A 77 22.05 -16.59 10.42
C LEU A 77 22.77 -16.47 11.77
N ALA A 78 23.81 -17.26 11.99
CA ALA A 78 24.55 -17.24 13.26
C ALA A 78 25.39 -15.96 13.38
N ARG A 79 26.06 -15.54 12.32
CA ARG A 79 26.82 -14.29 12.28
C ARG A 79 25.91 -13.08 12.45
N GLN A 80 24.76 -13.05 11.73
CA GLN A 80 23.79 -11.97 11.83
C GLN A 80 23.24 -11.84 13.25
N HIS A 81 22.82 -12.95 13.88
CA HIS A 81 22.33 -12.94 15.27
C HIS A 81 23.42 -12.54 16.27
N ALA A 82 24.63 -13.04 16.11
CA ALA A 82 25.76 -12.64 16.97
C ALA A 82 26.05 -11.12 16.91
N ARG A 83 25.92 -10.50 15.73
CA ARG A 83 26.06 -9.07 15.55
C ARG A 83 24.94 -8.31 16.24
N GLU A 84 23.70 -8.74 16.12
CA GLU A 84 22.55 -8.14 16.81
C GLU A 84 22.73 -8.21 18.33
N GLN A 85 23.16 -9.36 18.84
CA GLN A 85 23.46 -9.52 20.27
C GLN A 85 24.63 -8.64 20.75
N ALA A 86 25.67 -8.46 19.93
CA ALA A 86 26.78 -7.59 20.24
C ALA A 86 26.37 -6.09 20.31
N LEU A 87 25.40 -5.69 19.47
CA LEU A 87 24.93 -4.30 19.39
C LEU A 87 23.88 -3.97 20.45
N PHE A 88 22.97 -4.90 20.76
CA PHE A 88 21.77 -4.64 21.57
C PHE A 88 21.69 -5.46 22.85
N GLY A 89 22.63 -6.39 23.08
CA GLY A 89 22.68 -7.24 24.28
C GLY A 89 22.33 -8.70 24.00
N ALA A 90 22.82 -9.60 24.85
CA ALA A 90 22.75 -11.05 24.66
C ALA A 90 21.33 -11.64 24.59
N ALA A 91 20.32 -10.93 25.13
CA ALA A 91 18.92 -11.35 25.10
C ALA A 91 18.19 -10.95 23.81
N THR A 92 18.85 -10.29 22.86
CA THR A 92 18.25 -9.82 21.60
C THR A 92 17.72 -11.00 20.78
N PRO A 93 16.43 -11.02 20.40
CA PRO A 93 15.91 -12.01 19.48
C PRO A 93 16.56 -11.88 18.10
N PHE A 94 16.54 -12.98 17.34
CA PHE A 94 17.04 -12.99 15.98
C PHE A 94 16.10 -12.21 15.03
N TYR A 95 16.66 -11.26 14.25
CA TYR A 95 16.00 -10.56 13.16
C TYR A 95 16.71 -10.87 11.86
N SER A 96 16.03 -11.61 11.00
CA SER A 96 16.63 -12.16 9.79
C SER A 96 16.84 -11.12 8.68
N TRP A 97 17.91 -11.32 7.90
CA TRP A 97 18.24 -10.53 6.73
C TRP A 97 18.03 -11.35 5.45
N PHE A 98 17.05 -10.95 4.60
CA PHE A 98 16.71 -11.68 3.36
C PHE A 98 16.59 -10.76 2.14
N TYR A 99 17.25 -9.60 2.17
CA TYR A 99 17.18 -8.64 1.08
C TYR A 99 18.27 -8.93 0.05
N PRO A 100 18.00 -8.69 -1.28
CA PRO A 100 19.02 -8.82 -2.31
C PRO A 100 20.26 -7.96 -2.04
N PRO A 101 21.46 -8.35 -2.50
CA PRO A 101 22.72 -7.70 -2.18
C PRO A 101 22.77 -6.19 -2.45
N PHE A 102 22.06 -5.68 -3.45
CA PHE A 102 22.04 -4.25 -3.70
C PHE A 102 21.34 -3.43 -2.60
N PHE A 103 20.52 -4.04 -1.74
CA PHE A 103 19.94 -3.34 -0.59
C PHE A 103 21.00 -3.03 0.49
N LEU A 104 22.11 -3.73 0.49
CA LEU A 104 23.26 -3.47 1.36
C LEU A 104 23.84 -2.06 1.19
N PHE A 105 23.75 -1.45 0.01
CA PHE A 105 24.16 -0.05 -0.19
C PHE A 105 23.41 0.92 0.73
N PHE A 106 22.09 0.71 0.87
CA PHE A 106 21.27 1.55 1.74
C PHE A 106 21.59 1.32 3.21
N THR A 107 21.78 0.08 3.62
CA THR A 107 22.08 -0.25 5.01
C THR A 107 23.50 0.18 5.40
N ALA A 108 24.47 0.08 4.51
CA ALA A 108 25.81 0.61 4.74
C ALA A 108 25.80 2.13 4.95
N ALA A 109 25.03 2.86 4.12
CA ALA A 109 24.88 4.31 4.31
C ALA A 109 24.22 4.66 5.65
N LEU A 110 23.24 3.90 6.11
CA LEU A 110 22.60 4.08 7.41
C LEU A 110 23.55 3.75 8.56
N ALA A 111 24.41 2.74 8.42
CA ALA A 111 25.36 2.32 9.44
C ALA A 111 26.53 3.31 9.65
N LEU A 112 26.68 4.34 8.80
CA LEU A 112 27.58 5.46 9.04
C LEU A 112 27.10 6.38 10.17
N LEU A 113 25.83 6.29 10.55
CA LEU A 113 25.23 7.06 11.64
C LEU A 113 25.10 6.20 12.90
N PRO A 114 25.05 6.80 14.09
CA PRO A 114 24.64 6.07 15.30
C PRO A 114 23.23 5.48 15.13
N TYR A 115 22.97 4.31 15.70
CA TYR A 115 21.72 3.53 15.50
C TYR A 115 20.43 4.36 15.58
N GLY A 116 20.26 5.14 16.66
CA GLY A 116 19.06 5.97 16.86
C GLY A 116 18.88 7.01 15.75
N ALA A 117 19.97 7.66 15.33
CA ALA A 117 19.94 8.61 14.23
C ALA A 117 19.62 7.93 12.90
N ALA A 118 20.22 6.77 12.64
CA ALA A 118 19.94 5.96 11.45
C ALA A 118 18.45 5.55 11.37
N LEU A 119 17.87 5.09 12.49
CA LEU A 119 16.46 4.73 12.58
C LEU A 119 15.54 5.94 12.29
N VAL A 120 15.83 7.11 12.90
CA VAL A 120 15.03 8.32 12.67
C VAL A 120 15.14 8.79 11.22
N VAL A 121 16.35 8.83 10.65
CA VAL A 121 16.56 9.21 9.23
C VAL A 121 15.83 8.25 8.30
N TRP A 122 15.97 6.95 8.53
CA TRP A 122 15.27 5.93 7.74
C TRP A 122 13.76 6.12 7.75
N GLN A 123 13.16 6.21 8.93
CA GLN A 123 11.72 6.40 9.09
C GLN A 123 11.23 7.72 8.51
N ALA A 124 11.92 8.83 8.79
CA ALA A 124 11.51 10.15 8.33
C ALA A 124 11.57 10.28 6.80
N VAL A 125 12.67 9.83 6.18
CA VAL A 125 12.84 9.88 4.72
C VAL A 125 11.81 8.99 4.02
N THR A 126 11.66 7.76 4.46
CA THR A 126 10.72 6.82 3.80
C THR A 126 9.26 7.21 4.04
N LEU A 127 8.90 7.74 5.22
CA LEU A 127 7.59 8.31 5.49
C LEU A 127 7.30 9.52 4.58
N LEU A 128 8.26 10.43 4.42
CA LEU A 128 8.12 11.57 3.52
C LEU A 128 7.88 11.12 2.07
N LEU A 129 8.64 10.14 1.57
CA LEU A 129 8.45 9.57 0.22
C LEU A 129 7.05 8.94 0.07
N TYR A 130 6.58 8.22 1.07
CA TYR A 130 5.23 7.68 1.12
C TYR A 130 4.17 8.78 1.02
N LEU A 131 4.26 9.82 1.85
CA LEU A 131 3.30 10.92 1.84
C LEU A 131 3.32 11.71 0.52
N LEU A 132 4.49 11.90 -0.09
CA LEU A 132 4.63 12.50 -1.42
C LEU A 132 3.96 11.64 -2.50
N SER A 133 4.08 10.32 -2.40
CA SER A 133 3.41 9.37 -3.29
C SER A 133 1.89 9.49 -3.18
N ILE A 134 1.32 9.44 -1.96
CA ILE A 134 -0.12 9.61 -1.75
C ILE A 134 -0.61 10.97 -2.25
N ARG A 135 0.12 12.05 -1.94
CA ARG A 135 -0.20 13.38 -2.47
C ARG A 135 -0.25 13.39 -3.99
N THR A 136 0.72 12.75 -4.64
CA THR A 136 0.80 12.70 -6.11
C THR A 136 -0.39 11.94 -6.69
N ILE A 137 -0.77 10.80 -6.11
CA ILE A 137 -1.96 10.03 -6.51
C ILE A 137 -3.21 10.92 -6.43
N MET A 138 -3.43 11.56 -5.29
CA MET A 138 -4.63 12.37 -5.06
C MET A 138 -4.69 13.57 -6.00
N THR A 139 -3.58 14.31 -6.19
CA THR A 139 -3.56 15.51 -7.03
C THR A 139 -3.63 15.21 -8.53
N SER A 140 -3.06 14.10 -9.00
CA SER A 140 -3.08 13.72 -10.42
C SER A 140 -4.48 13.30 -10.88
N SER A 141 -5.22 12.59 -10.04
CA SER A 141 -6.58 12.14 -10.34
C SER A 141 -7.56 13.31 -10.51
N PHE A 142 -7.41 14.38 -9.73
CA PHE A 142 -8.27 15.58 -9.88
C PHE A 142 -7.95 16.41 -11.12
N ARG A 143 -6.71 16.41 -11.62
CA ARG A 143 -6.36 17.14 -12.86
C ARG A 143 -6.90 16.43 -14.11
N GLY A 144 -6.95 15.11 -14.13
CA GLY A 144 -7.54 14.34 -15.25
C GLY A 144 -9.04 14.58 -15.40
N ALA A 145 -9.76 14.74 -14.30
CA ALA A 145 -11.19 15.06 -14.32
C ALA A 145 -11.50 16.46 -14.88
N ARG A 146 -10.58 17.43 -14.74
CA ARG A 146 -10.75 18.80 -15.28
C ARG A 146 -10.46 18.91 -16.79
N SER A 147 -9.61 18.07 -17.35
CA SER A 147 -9.29 18.10 -18.79
C SER A 147 -10.30 17.34 -19.65
N ALA A 148 -11.20 16.59 -19.05
CA ALA A 148 -12.30 15.88 -19.71
C ALA A 148 -13.61 16.70 -19.74
N SER A 149 -13.53 18.03 -19.75
CA SER A 149 -14.70 18.88 -20.10
C SER A 149 -15.00 18.70 -21.58
N PRO A 150 -16.24 18.38 -21.98
CA PRO A 150 -16.57 18.23 -23.37
C PRO A 150 -16.43 19.57 -24.07
N GLU A 151 -15.58 19.65 -25.09
CA GLU A 151 -15.73 20.66 -26.11
C GLU A 151 -17.10 20.49 -26.76
N SER A 152 -17.91 21.54 -26.57
CA SER A 152 -19.03 21.97 -27.40
C SER A 152 -19.75 20.92 -28.25
N ILE A 153 -20.77 20.28 -27.70
CA ILE A 153 -21.98 19.99 -28.47
C ILE A 153 -23.05 20.93 -27.91
N THR A 154 -23.24 22.06 -28.54
CA THR A 154 -24.46 22.86 -28.42
C THR A 154 -25.51 22.30 -29.38
N PRO A 155 -26.56 21.63 -28.88
CA PRO A 155 -27.79 21.60 -29.60
C PRO A 155 -28.58 22.84 -29.13
N ASP A 156 -28.92 23.69 -30.08
CA ASP A 156 -29.85 24.79 -29.95
C ASP A 156 -31.23 24.19 -29.59
N ILE A 157 -31.60 24.25 -28.31
CA ILE A 157 -32.98 23.96 -27.86
C ILE A 157 -33.40 25.12 -26.97
N LYS A 158 -34.16 26.04 -27.63
CA LYS A 158 -35.03 26.99 -26.94
C LYS A 158 -36.12 26.23 -26.19
N GLY A 159 -36.22 26.52 -24.90
CA GLY A 159 -37.46 26.45 -24.11
C GLY A 159 -37.71 25.16 -23.35
N SER A 160 -37.41 25.17 -22.08
CA SER A 160 -38.34 24.76 -21.00
C SER A 160 -37.65 24.90 -19.65
N THR A 161 -38.10 25.81 -18.84
CA THR A 161 -37.82 25.99 -17.42
C THR A 161 -38.42 24.84 -16.64
N THR A 162 -37.57 24.01 -16.01
CA THR A 162 -37.88 23.40 -14.70
C THR A 162 -36.55 23.03 -14.03
N GLU A 163 -36.17 23.88 -13.11
CA GLU A 163 -35.08 23.75 -12.16
C GLU A 163 -35.44 22.66 -11.16
N THR A 164 -34.90 21.45 -11.31
CA THR A 164 -34.75 20.49 -10.21
C THR A 164 -33.29 20.43 -9.83
N ALA A 165 -32.96 21.32 -8.90
CA ALA A 165 -31.64 21.28 -8.23
C ALA A 165 -31.48 19.96 -7.50
N PHE A 166 -30.82 18.99 -8.14
CA PHE A 166 -30.31 17.79 -7.50
C PHE A 166 -29.12 18.19 -6.63
N ARG A 167 -29.40 18.49 -5.35
CA ARG A 167 -28.36 18.72 -4.35
C ARG A 167 -27.50 17.46 -4.25
N ALA A 168 -26.34 17.49 -4.86
CA ALA A 168 -25.26 16.55 -4.62
C ALA A 168 -24.66 16.79 -3.22
N SER A 169 -25.40 16.45 -2.16
CA SER A 169 -25.01 16.62 -0.75
C SER A 169 -24.01 15.56 -0.25
N TRP A 170 -23.33 14.88 -1.17
CA TRP A 170 -22.46 13.73 -0.85
C TRP A 170 -21.00 13.91 -1.27
N LEU A 171 -20.67 15.03 -1.87
CA LEU A 171 -19.30 15.41 -2.15
C LEU A 171 -18.70 16.13 -0.95
N TRP A 172 -17.49 15.86 -0.64
CA TRP A 172 -16.61 16.51 0.34
C TRP A 172 -16.37 18.00 -0.02
N ILE A 173 -17.43 18.81 -0.04
CA ILE A 173 -17.39 20.24 -0.31
C ILE A 173 -17.62 20.96 1.00
N PRO A 174 -16.78 21.92 1.43
CA PRO A 174 -17.04 22.75 2.59
C PRO A 174 -18.34 23.55 2.40
N ASP A 175 -19.21 23.54 3.41
CA ASP A 175 -20.42 24.35 3.46
C ASP A 175 -20.04 25.84 3.49
N SER A 176 -20.19 26.52 2.36
CA SER A 176 -20.01 27.96 2.25
C SER A 176 -21.33 28.69 2.58
N ARG A 177 -21.73 28.73 3.85
CA ARG A 177 -22.74 29.68 4.31
C ARG A 177 -22.08 31.05 4.50
N GLY A 178 -22.21 31.87 3.52
CA GLY A 178 -21.94 33.32 3.65
C GLY A 178 -21.17 33.89 2.49
N ALA A 179 -21.84 34.16 1.36
CA ALA A 179 -21.60 35.30 0.49
C ALA A 179 -22.60 35.25 -0.68
N GLY A 180 -23.38 36.32 -0.81
CA GLY A 180 -24.44 36.48 -1.78
C GLY A 180 -23.97 36.55 -3.23
N HIS A 181 -24.88 36.10 -4.09
CA HIS A 181 -25.09 36.42 -5.50
C HIS A 181 -23.93 36.99 -6.34
N ARG A 182 -23.34 36.09 -7.15
CA ARG A 182 -23.07 36.30 -8.58
C ARG A 182 -22.77 34.95 -9.22
N ALA A 183 -23.62 34.56 -10.19
CA ALA A 183 -23.40 33.38 -11.01
C ALA A 183 -22.14 33.57 -11.89
N GLY A 184 -21.04 32.97 -11.49
CA GLY A 184 -19.81 32.81 -12.26
C GLY A 184 -19.34 31.40 -12.08
N HIS A 185 -18.92 30.72 -13.16
CA HIS A 185 -18.34 29.41 -13.17
C HIS A 185 -17.08 29.37 -12.29
N PHE A 186 -17.23 29.04 -11.01
CA PHE A 186 -16.10 28.82 -10.10
C PHE A 186 -15.99 27.35 -9.79
N GLY A 187 -14.95 26.72 -10.37
CA GLY A 187 -14.41 25.50 -9.80
C GLY A 187 -13.99 25.74 -8.34
N PRO A 188 -13.82 24.70 -7.49
CA PRO A 188 -13.46 24.87 -6.09
C PRO A 188 -12.25 25.79 -5.96
N GLY A 189 -12.40 26.88 -5.20
CA GLY A 189 -11.34 27.85 -5.00
C GLY A 189 -10.09 27.24 -4.34
N PRO A 190 -8.94 27.95 -4.37
CA PRO A 190 -7.67 27.44 -3.82
C PRO A 190 -7.77 26.96 -2.36
N LEU A 191 -8.64 27.58 -1.55
CA LEU A 191 -8.88 27.20 -0.15
C LEU A 191 -9.66 25.89 0.00
N ALA A 192 -10.60 25.58 -0.89
CA ALA A 192 -11.31 24.29 -0.89
C ALA A 192 -10.39 23.15 -1.32
N ALA A 193 -9.51 23.41 -2.29
CA ALA A 193 -8.48 22.44 -2.71
C ALA A 193 -7.43 22.20 -1.62
N SER A 194 -7.04 23.22 -0.84
CA SER A 194 -6.13 23.09 0.28
C SER A 194 -6.73 22.26 1.42
N GLY A 195 -7.98 22.52 1.80
CA GLY A 195 -8.66 21.75 2.86
C GLY A 195 -8.78 20.27 2.55
N MET A 196 -9.04 19.88 1.30
CA MET A 196 -9.05 18.48 0.88
C MET A 196 -7.66 17.84 0.96
N THR A 197 -6.60 18.57 0.64
CA THR A 197 -5.22 18.06 0.70
C THR A 197 -4.80 17.73 2.13
N TYR A 198 -5.15 18.56 3.10
CA TYR A 198 -4.82 18.31 4.51
C TYR A 198 -5.56 17.09 5.09
N ASP A 199 -6.83 16.88 4.74
CA ASP A 199 -7.58 15.72 5.21
C ASP A 199 -6.97 14.40 4.70
N TRP A 200 -6.54 14.36 3.45
CA TRP A 200 -5.91 13.17 2.88
C TRP A 200 -4.56 12.87 3.53
N LEU A 201 -3.77 13.90 3.81
CA LEU A 201 -2.51 13.71 4.54
C LEU A 201 -2.78 13.21 5.96
N LEU A 202 -3.79 13.76 6.64
CA LEU A 202 -4.19 13.29 7.97
C LEU A 202 -4.57 11.80 7.95
N VAL A 203 -5.43 11.38 7.01
CA VAL A 203 -5.85 9.98 6.84
C VAL A 203 -4.67 9.07 6.46
N ALA A 204 -3.74 9.56 5.63
CA ALA A 204 -2.55 8.81 5.24
C ALA A 204 -1.58 8.60 6.40
N VAL A 205 -1.32 9.63 7.23
CA VAL A 205 -0.46 9.51 8.41
C VAL A 205 -1.11 8.67 9.50
N ALA A 206 -2.44 8.79 9.68
CA ALA A 206 -3.21 8.03 10.65
C ALA A 206 -3.49 6.58 10.21
N PHE A 207 -3.08 6.16 9.02
CA PHE A 207 -3.28 4.79 8.56
C PHE A 207 -2.61 3.81 9.55
N PRO A 208 -3.33 2.84 10.12
CA PRO A 208 -2.79 2.03 11.22
C PRO A 208 -1.51 1.26 10.86
N ALA A 209 -1.31 0.89 9.59
CA ALA A 209 -0.05 0.28 9.15
C ALA A 209 1.16 1.21 9.31
N VAL A 210 0.96 2.55 9.41
CA VAL A 210 2.03 3.52 9.70
C VAL A 210 2.63 3.24 11.08
N LEU A 211 1.78 3.06 12.11
CA LEU A 211 2.26 2.72 13.45
C LEU A 211 2.98 1.37 13.48
N VAL A 212 2.43 0.36 12.80
CA VAL A 212 3.07 -0.96 12.69
C VAL A 212 4.45 -0.83 12.05
N ASN A 213 4.56 -0.08 10.95
CA ASN A 213 5.84 0.12 10.25
C ASN A 213 6.85 0.90 11.10
N ILE A 214 6.41 1.93 11.83
CA ILE A 214 7.27 2.70 12.76
C ILE A 214 7.78 1.78 13.87
N GLY A 215 6.90 1.00 14.49
CA GLY A 215 7.29 0.10 15.58
C GLY A 215 8.33 -0.94 15.18
N HIS A 216 8.24 -1.45 13.96
CA HIS A 216 9.21 -2.41 13.40
C HIS A 216 10.43 -1.76 12.74
N GLY A 217 10.42 -0.45 12.48
CA GLY A 217 11.49 0.19 11.69
C GLY A 217 11.59 -0.34 10.27
N GLN A 218 10.50 -0.92 9.75
CA GLN A 218 10.47 -1.66 8.49
C GLN A 218 10.38 -0.75 7.24
N ASN A 219 10.47 -1.37 6.08
CA ASN A 219 10.53 -0.71 4.78
C ASN A 219 9.16 -0.57 4.08
N GLY A 220 8.05 -0.75 4.79
CA GLY A 220 6.70 -0.63 4.24
C GLY A 220 6.42 0.74 3.63
N PHE A 221 6.94 1.83 4.23
CA PHE A 221 6.85 3.18 3.66
C PHE A 221 7.53 3.27 2.29
N LEU A 222 8.74 2.73 2.18
CA LEU A 222 9.49 2.71 0.93
C LEU A 222 8.75 1.88 -0.13
N THR A 223 8.23 0.71 0.24
CA THR A 223 7.44 -0.15 -0.66
C THR A 223 6.22 0.58 -1.21
N ALA A 224 5.42 1.21 -0.33
CA ALA A 224 4.24 1.97 -0.72
C ALA A 224 4.59 3.20 -1.57
N ALA A 225 5.69 3.89 -1.25
CA ALA A 225 6.19 5.04 -2.00
C ALA A 225 6.62 4.66 -3.42
N LEU A 226 7.41 3.59 -3.57
CA LEU A 226 7.90 3.13 -4.85
C LEU A 226 6.77 2.62 -5.74
N LEU A 227 5.88 1.76 -5.22
CA LEU A 227 4.76 1.22 -5.99
C LEU A 227 3.75 2.32 -6.34
N GLY A 228 3.29 3.10 -5.36
CA GLY A 228 2.31 4.16 -5.57
C GLY A 228 2.84 5.28 -6.43
N GLY A 229 4.11 5.70 -6.22
CA GLY A 229 4.78 6.72 -7.00
C GLY A 229 5.01 6.29 -8.45
N ALA A 230 5.44 5.04 -8.68
CA ALA A 230 5.57 4.47 -10.02
C ALA A 230 4.24 4.51 -10.77
N LEU A 231 3.17 4.03 -10.14
CA LEU A 231 1.83 4.05 -10.73
C LEU A 231 1.33 5.48 -10.99
N ALA A 232 1.56 6.42 -10.06
CA ALA A 232 1.15 7.81 -10.27
C ALA A 232 1.88 8.50 -11.44
N MET A 233 3.06 8.02 -11.80
CA MET A 233 3.91 8.59 -12.86
C MET A 233 3.86 7.80 -14.18
N LEU A 234 3.23 6.62 -14.21
CA LEU A 234 3.36 5.64 -15.29
C LEU A 234 2.97 6.19 -16.67
N ASP A 235 1.91 7.00 -16.75
CA ASP A 235 1.47 7.59 -18.02
C ASP A 235 2.25 8.84 -18.41
N ARG A 236 2.74 9.62 -17.44
CA ARG A 236 3.37 10.92 -17.69
C ARG A 236 4.89 10.84 -17.80
N ARG A 237 5.52 9.96 -17.02
CA ARG A 237 6.97 9.80 -16.91
C ARG A 237 7.35 8.32 -16.89
N PRO A 238 7.16 7.59 -17.98
CA PRO A 238 7.30 6.13 -18.02
C PRO A 238 8.68 5.63 -17.59
N ILE A 239 9.76 6.36 -17.91
CA ILE A 239 11.12 6.00 -17.49
C ILE A 239 11.25 6.11 -15.96
N VAL A 240 10.77 7.21 -15.36
CA VAL A 240 10.80 7.38 -13.89
C VAL A 240 9.96 6.30 -13.20
N ALA A 241 8.78 5.98 -13.74
CA ALA A 241 7.98 4.89 -13.23
C ALA A 241 8.72 3.55 -13.29
N GLY A 242 9.41 3.28 -14.40
CA GLY A 242 10.26 2.09 -14.54
C GLY A 242 11.41 2.05 -13.53
N LEU A 243 12.11 3.17 -13.30
CA LEU A 243 13.14 3.27 -12.26
C LEU A 243 12.58 2.93 -10.87
N LEU A 244 11.41 3.47 -10.51
CA LEU A 244 10.78 3.19 -9.22
C LEU A 244 10.34 1.72 -9.09
N PHE A 245 9.80 1.11 -10.16
CA PHE A 245 9.51 -0.32 -10.19
C PHE A 245 10.76 -1.18 -10.08
N GLY A 246 11.87 -0.77 -10.75
CA GLY A 246 13.14 -1.46 -10.64
C GLY A 246 13.73 -1.40 -9.23
N LEU A 247 13.64 -0.24 -8.57
CA LEU A 247 14.05 -0.09 -7.18
C LEU A 247 13.23 -1.00 -6.23
N LEU A 248 11.96 -1.29 -6.53
CA LEU A 248 11.12 -2.18 -5.73
C LEU A 248 11.63 -3.63 -5.72
N ALA A 249 12.58 -4.00 -6.59
CA ALA A 249 13.17 -5.33 -6.64
C ALA A 249 13.92 -5.73 -5.36
N TYR A 250 14.13 -4.81 -4.39
CA TYR A 250 14.62 -5.18 -3.06
C TYR A 250 13.63 -6.09 -2.29
N LYS A 251 12.36 -6.11 -2.72
CA LYS A 251 11.33 -7.07 -2.32
C LYS A 251 10.81 -7.81 -3.57
N PRO A 252 11.54 -8.80 -4.09
CA PRO A 252 11.21 -9.45 -5.37
C PRO A 252 9.82 -10.08 -5.38
N GLN A 253 9.29 -10.49 -4.23
CA GLN A 253 7.93 -11.03 -4.09
C GLN A 253 6.82 -10.04 -4.50
N PHE A 254 7.06 -8.74 -4.43
CA PHE A 254 6.12 -7.73 -4.91
C PHE A 254 6.30 -7.42 -6.40
N GLY A 255 7.40 -7.85 -7.00
CA GLY A 255 7.68 -7.66 -8.41
C GLY A 255 6.91 -8.58 -9.37
N LEU A 256 6.23 -9.62 -8.89
CA LEU A 256 5.65 -10.67 -9.75
C LEU A 256 4.59 -10.14 -10.74
N MET A 257 3.68 -9.28 -10.28
CA MET A 257 2.57 -8.79 -11.10
C MET A 257 2.95 -7.59 -11.98
N ILE A 258 4.01 -6.86 -11.65
CA ILE A 258 4.40 -5.62 -12.32
C ILE A 258 4.86 -5.88 -13.78
N PRO A 259 5.84 -6.75 -14.07
CA PRO A 259 6.28 -7.00 -15.45
C PRO A 259 5.16 -7.58 -16.31
N LEU A 260 4.29 -8.44 -15.72
CA LEU A 260 3.13 -8.99 -16.41
C LEU A 260 2.20 -7.88 -16.91
N VAL A 261 1.88 -6.92 -16.04
CA VAL A 261 1.00 -5.79 -16.35
C VAL A 261 1.66 -4.83 -17.35
N LEU A 262 2.94 -4.50 -17.20
CA LEU A 262 3.65 -3.62 -18.10
C LEU A 262 3.73 -4.21 -19.52
N ALA A 263 4.02 -5.50 -19.64
CA ALA A 263 4.04 -6.21 -20.91
C ALA A 263 2.64 -6.31 -21.53
N ALA A 264 1.63 -6.71 -20.74
CA ALA A 264 0.26 -6.87 -21.21
C ALA A 264 -0.38 -5.57 -21.72
N SER A 265 0.04 -4.43 -21.15
CA SER A 265 -0.44 -3.10 -21.52
C SER A 265 0.46 -2.36 -22.53
N GLY A 266 1.50 -3.00 -23.06
CA GLY A 266 2.41 -2.42 -24.04
C GLY A 266 3.32 -1.29 -23.50
N ARG A 267 3.53 -1.23 -22.17
CA ARG A 267 4.32 -0.18 -21.51
C ARG A 267 5.81 -0.48 -21.51
N TRP A 268 6.34 -0.76 -22.70
CA TRP A 268 7.72 -1.24 -22.91
C TRP A 268 8.80 -0.29 -22.39
N ARG A 269 8.56 1.04 -22.44
CA ARG A 269 9.51 2.02 -21.88
C ARG A 269 9.70 1.85 -20.38
N SER A 270 8.61 1.67 -19.65
CA SER A 270 8.68 1.42 -18.19
C SER A 270 9.23 0.04 -17.89
N PHE A 271 8.87 -0.97 -18.67
CA PHE A 271 9.41 -2.32 -18.55
C PHE A 271 10.94 -2.33 -18.74
N ALA A 272 11.44 -1.73 -19.83
CA ALA A 272 12.86 -1.66 -20.10
C ALA A 272 13.63 -0.85 -19.04
N ALA A 273 13.07 0.27 -18.57
CA ALA A 273 13.67 1.06 -17.50
C ALA A 273 13.74 0.29 -16.19
N ALA A 274 12.70 -0.48 -15.82
CA ALA A 274 12.70 -1.34 -14.63
C ALA A 274 13.76 -2.45 -14.75
N ALA A 275 13.82 -3.14 -15.88
CA ALA A 275 14.81 -4.17 -16.15
C ALA A 275 16.25 -3.62 -16.10
N ALA A 276 16.48 -2.46 -16.73
CA ALA A 276 17.77 -1.78 -16.71
C ALA A 276 18.18 -1.39 -15.28
N THR A 277 17.25 -0.87 -14.48
CA THR A 277 17.50 -0.51 -13.07
C THR A 277 17.93 -1.74 -12.27
N ILE A 278 17.22 -2.87 -12.41
CA ILE A 278 17.56 -4.12 -11.72
C ILE A 278 18.94 -4.60 -12.16
N ALA A 279 19.22 -4.57 -13.47
CA ALA A 279 20.52 -5.00 -14.01
C ALA A 279 21.67 -4.12 -13.48
N ILE A 280 21.49 -2.78 -13.48
CA ILE A 280 22.49 -1.84 -12.95
C ILE A 280 22.74 -2.10 -11.46
N LEU A 281 21.68 -2.29 -10.66
CA LEU A 281 21.81 -2.58 -9.23
C LEU A 281 22.51 -3.93 -8.99
N ALA A 282 22.19 -4.94 -9.80
CA ALA A 282 22.84 -6.25 -9.70
C ALA A 282 24.34 -6.17 -10.06
N VAL A 283 24.68 -5.49 -11.15
CA VAL A 283 26.08 -5.27 -11.55
C VAL A 283 26.83 -4.46 -10.50
N ALA A 284 26.24 -3.37 -9.99
CA ALA A 284 26.85 -2.55 -8.96
C ALA A 284 27.11 -3.36 -7.68
N ALA A 285 26.15 -4.17 -7.21
CA ALA A 285 26.32 -5.02 -6.04
C ALA A 285 27.41 -6.08 -6.27
N THR A 286 27.47 -6.67 -7.47
CA THR A 286 28.50 -7.65 -7.81
C THR A 286 29.88 -7.01 -7.85
N ALA A 287 30.00 -5.81 -8.42
CA ALA A 287 31.26 -5.06 -8.48
C ALA A 287 31.75 -4.62 -7.10
N ALA A 288 30.83 -4.20 -6.21
CA ALA A 288 31.18 -3.71 -4.88
C ALA A 288 31.44 -4.82 -3.87
N PHE A 289 30.67 -5.91 -3.90
CA PHE A 289 30.66 -6.93 -2.87
C PHE A 289 31.16 -8.30 -3.35
N GLY A 290 31.46 -8.44 -4.64
CA GLY A 290 31.87 -9.70 -5.25
C GLY A 290 30.70 -10.64 -5.58
N PRO A 291 30.93 -11.64 -6.48
CA PRO A 291 29.87 -12.56 -6.91
C PRO A 291 29.43 -13.54 -5.80
N HIS A 292 30.26 -13.77 -4.79
CA HIS A 292 29.97 -14.68 -3.67
C HIS A 292 28.80 -14.22 -2.80
N VAL A 293 28.53 -12.90 -2.74
CA VAL A 293 27.40 -12.34 -1.98
C VAL A 293 26.06 -12.84 -2.52
N TRP A 294 25.96 -13.07 -3.83
CA TRP A 294 24.74 -13.62 -4.45
C TRP A 294 24.50 -15.06 -4.07
N ARG A 295 25.60 -15.87 -3.96
CA ARG A 295 25.48 -17.25 -3.48
C ARG A 295 24.97 -17.28 -2.05
N ALA A 296 25.57 -16.48 -1.17
CA ALA A 296 25.11 -16.34 0.22
C ALA A 296 23.65 -15.91 0.31
N PHE A 297 23.23 -14.94 -0.53
CA PHE A 297 21.82 -14.52 -0.62
C PHE A 297 20.89 -15.67 -1.03
N PHE A 298 21.21 -16.40 -2.11
CA PHE A 298 20.37 -17.52 -2.56
C PHE A 298 20.30 -18.64 -1.55
N ASP A 299 21.41 -18.95 -0.87
CA ASP A 299 21.45 -19.96 0.19
C ASP A 299 20.52 -19.55 1.36
N SER A 300 20.52 -18.28 1.75
CA SER A 300 19.63 -17.76 2.80
C SER A 300 18.14 -17.86 2.45
N THR A 301 17.77 -17.80 1.15
CA THR A 301 16.37 -17.94 0.73
C THR A 301 15.77 -19.30 1.04
N HIS A 302 16.60 -20.33 1.17
CA HIS A 302 16.14 -21.67 1.59
C HIS A 302 15.59 -21.64 3.03
N PHE A 303 16.29 -20.99 3.95
CA PHE A 303 15.81 -20.81 5.32
C PHE A 303 14.50 -20.00 5.36
N MET A 304 14.44 -18.91 4.62
CA MET A 304 13.23 -18.09 4.52
C MET A 304 12.03 -18.94 4.06
N ARG A 305 12.22 -19.80 3.07
CA ARG A 305 11.16 -20.67 2.58
C ARG A 305 10.78 -21.73 3.61
N THR A 306 11.76 -22.48 4.13
CA THR A 306 11.51 -23.67 4.95
C THR A 306 11.08 -23.31 6.37
N VAL A 307 11.79 -22.39 7.02
CA VAL A 307 11.55 -22.05 8.42
C VAL A 307 10.47 -20.96 8.53
N VAL A 308 10.63 -19.84 7.82
CA VAL A 308 9.73 -18.72 7.99
C VAL A 308 8.36 -19.00 7.36
N LEU A 309 8.31 -19.50 6.13
CA LEU A 309 7.03 -19.69 5.43
C LEU A 309 6.39 -21.05 5.74
N GLU A 310 7.12 -22.16 5.51
CA GLU A 310 6.54 -23.50 5.58
C GLU A 310 6.31 -23.99 7.02
N GLN A 311 7.22 -23.65 7.96
CA GLN A 311 7.09 -23.97 9.38
C GLN A 311 6.37 -22.87 10.18
N GLY A 312 6.36 -21.64 9.66
CA GLY A 312 5.63 -20.52 10.26
C GLY A 312 6.33 -19.85 11.44
N ASP A 313 7.65 -19.89 11.49
CA ASP A 313 8.41 -19.07 12.43
C ASP A 313 8.64 -17.68 11.82
N PRO A 314 8.19 -16.61 12.42
CA PRO A 314 7.77 -16.30 13.79
C PRO A 314 6.23 -16.30 14.06
N GLY A 315 5.45 -17.03 13.30
CA GLY A 315 4.00 -17.18 13.46
C GLY A 315 3.23 -16.76 12.20
N TRP A 316 2.48 -17.70 11.60
CA TRP A 316 1.65 -17.42 10.41
C TRP A 316 0.59 -16.34 10.65
N TYR A 317 0.16 -16.11 11.90
CA TYR A 317 -0.80 -15.06 12.26
C TYR A 317 -0.30 -13.63 11.94
N LYS A 318 1.02 -13.45 11.75
CA LYS A 318 1.62 -12.19 11.28
C LYS A 318 1.51 -12.02 9.78
N MET A 319 1.25 -13.10 9.02
CA MET A 319 1.16 -13.09 7.57
C MET A 319 -0.30 -13.00 7.11
N GLN A 320 -0.58 -12.13 6.17
CA GLN A 320 -1.93 -11.84 5.67
C GLN A 320 -2.14 -12.42 4.26
N SER A 321 -1.63 -13.62 4.02
CA SER A 321 -1.69 -14.35 2.75
C SER A 321 -2.62 -15.56 2.80
N LEU A 322 -3.06 -16.04 1.61
CA LEU A 322 -3.84 -17.27 1.50
C LEU A 322 -3.01 -18.50 1.93
N PHE A 323 -1.72 -18.50 1.61
CA PHE A 323 -0.81 -19.57 2.04
C PHE A 323 -0.79 -19.69 3.56
N ALA A 324 -0.52 -18.58 4.29
CA ALA A 324 -0.48 -18.58 5.73
C ALA A 324 -1.83 -18.97 6.35
N TRP A 325 -2.94 -18.52 5.74
CA TRP A 325 -4.28 -18.91 6.17
C TRP A 325 -4.50 -20.42 6.08
N ALA A 326 -4.17 -21.01 4.93
CA ALA A 326 -4.25 -22.46 4.74
C ALA A 326 -3.38 -23.21 5.76
N ARG A 327 -2.14 -22.74 6.00
CA ARG A 327 -1.22 -23.35 6.98
C ARG A 327 -1.73 -23.26 8.42
N MET A 328 -2.34 -22.14 8.82
CA MET A 328 -2.97 -22.02 10.15
C MET A 328 -4.11 -23.03 10.34
N TRP A 329 -4.79 -23.42 9.28
CA TRP A 329 -5.83 -24.45 9.33
C TRP A 329 -5.31 -25.87 9.16
N GLY A 330 -3.98 -26.08 9.19
CA GLY A 330 -3.37 -27.39 9.09
C GLY A 330 -3.30 -27.97 7.67
N VAL A 331 -3.60 -27.17 6.63
CA VAL A 331 -3.51 -27.63 5.23
C VAL A 331 -2.06 -28.03 4.91
N PRO A 332 -1.82 -29.19 4.27
CA PRO A 332 -0.47 -29.62 3.87
C PRO A 332 0.23 -28.60 2.98
N ILE A 333 1.56 -28.51 3.11
CA ILE A 333 2.39 -27.54 2.37
C ILE A 333 2.13 -27.55 0.85
N PRO A 334 2.10 -28.72 0.15
CA PRO A 334 1.86 -28.74 -1.29
C PRO A 334 0.50 -28.14 -1.68
N LEU A 335 -0.53 -28.40 -0.88
CA LEU A 335 -1.88 -27.88 -1.15
C LEU A 335 -1.96 -26.38 -0.84
N ALA A 336 -1.27 -25.90 0.21
CA ALA A 336 -1.18 -24.48 0.50
C ALA A 336 -0.49 -23.70 -0.63
N TYR A 337 0.58 -24.26 -1.22
CA TYR A 337 1.21 -23.70 -2.42
C TYR A 337 0.30 -23.76 -3.65
N ALA A 338 -0.47 -24.85 -3.84
CA ALA A 338 -1.42 -24.96 -4.95
C ALA A 338 -2.52 -23.89 -4.86
N LEU A 339 -3.07 -23.66 -3.66
CA LEU A 339 -4.07 -22.61 -3.41
C LEU A 339 -3.49 -21.20 -3.70
N GLN A 340 -2.30 -20.91 -3.19
CA GLN A 340 -1.63 -19.63 -3.44
C GLN A 340 -1.28 -19.46 -4.93
N GLY A 341 -0.79 -20.51 -5.60
CA GLY A 341 -0.49 -20.51 -7.03
C GLY A 341 -1.72 -20.28 -7.89
N THR A 342 -2.86 -20.90 -7.55
CA THR A 342 -4.14 -20.67 -8.21
C THR A 342 -4.59 -19.22 -8.06
N MET A 343 -4.44 -18.63 -6.86
CA MET A 343 -4.72 -17.20 -6.65
C MET A 343 -3.82 -16.32 -7.51
N VAL A 344 -2.52 -16.60 -7.56
CA VAL A 344 -1.54 -15.85 -8.38
C VAL A 344 -1.93 -15.91 -9.86
N ALA A 345 -2.24 -17.09 -10.37
CA ALA A 345 -2.66 -17.28 -11.77
C ALA A 345 -3.97 -16.53 -12.08
N GLY A 346 -4.96 -16.63 -11.20
CA GLY A 346 -6.24 -15.93 -11.34
C GLY A 346 -6.07 -14.40 -11.31
N LEU A 347 -5.31 -13.88 -10.35
CA LEU A 347 -5.01 -12.45 -10.27
C LEU A 347 -4.25 -11.97 -11.51
N GLY A 348 -3.28 -12.74 -11.99
CA GLY A 348 -2.53 -12.43 -13.21
C GLY A 348 -3.42 -12.34 -14.44
N ALA A 349 -4.30 -13.33 -14.65
CA ALA A 349 -5.25 -13.34 -15.75
C ALA A 349 -6.21 -12.15 -15.70
N ILE A 350 -6.76 -11.86 -14.51
CA ILE A 350 -7.67 -10.72 -14.30
C ILE A 350 -6.93 -9.40 -14.55
N LEU A 351 -5.69 -9.24 -14.08
CA LEU A 351 -4.92 -8.03 -14.32
C LEU A 351 -4.61 -7.83 -15.80
N ILE A 352 -4.25 -8.89 -16.55
CA ILE A 352 -4.03 -8.82 -18.00
C ILE A 352 -5.30 -8.30 -18.69
N TRP A 353 -6.45 -8.90 -18.37
CA TRP A 353 -7.74 -8.47 -18.91
C TRP A 353 -8.02 -7.01 -18.55
N LEU A 354 -7.90 -6.65 -17.26
CA LEU A 354 -8.20 -5.31 -16.75
C LEU A 354 -7.31 -4.23 -17.40
N TRP A 355 -6.01 -4.50 -17.54
CA TRP A 355 -5.07 -3.52 -18.11
C TRP A 355 -5.19 -3.37 -19.63
N ARG A 356 -5.82 -4.31 -20.31
CA ARG A 356 -6.18 -4.23 -21.73
C ARG A 356 -7.56 -3.63 -21.99
N SER A 357 -8.41 -3.55 -20.96
CA SER A 357 -9.76 -2.97 -21.09
C SER A 357 -9.73 -1.42 -21.03
N ASP A 358 -10.87 -0.78 -21.33
CA ASP A 358 -11.07 0.67 -21.21
C ASP A 358 -11.37 1.15 -19.78
N THR A 359 -11.14 0.30 -18.79
CA THR A 359 -11.33 0.64 -17.38
C THR A 359 -10.49 1.85 -16.98
N ALA A 360 -11.03 2.72 -16.15
CA ALA A 360 -10.33 3.90 -15.67
C ALA A 360 -9.02 3.56 -14.97
N TYR A 361 -7.99 4.35 -15.26
CA TYR A 361 -6.63 4.13 -14.77
C TYR A 361 -6.53 3.96 -13.24
N PRO A 362 -7.22 4.76 -12.40
CA PRO A 362 -7.15 4.57 -10.94
C PRO A 362 -7.62 3.19 -10.48
N ILE A 363 -8.62 2.61 -11.16
CA ILE A 363 -9.11 1.26 -10.84
C ILE A 363 -8.06 0.20 -11.21
N LYS A 364 -7.41 0.34 -12.37
CA LYS A 364 -6.29 -0.53 -12.78
C LYS A 364 -5.13 -0.47 -11.79
N ALA A 365 -4.76 0.74 -11.36
CA ALA A 365 -3.67 0.97 -10.40
C ALA A 365 -4.01 0.40 -9.01
N ALA A 366 -5.21 0.64 -8.50
CA ALA A 366 -5.67 0.07 -7.23
C ALA A 366 -5.69 -1.46 -7.26
N ALA A 367 -6.17 -2.06 -8.36
CA ALA A 367 -6.19 -3.51 -8.54
C ALA A 367 -4.77 -4.10 -8.57
N LEU A 368 -3.81 -3.44 -9.22
CA LEU A 368 -2.42 -3.90 -9.22
C LEU A 368 -1.81 -3.84 -7.81
N CYS A 369 -2.04 -2.77 -7.04
CA CYS A 369 -1.56 -2.69 -5.66
C CYS A 369 -2.09 -3.85 -4.80
N LEU A 370 -3.39 -4.15 -4.87
CA LEU A 370 -3.99 -5.27 -4.12
C LEU A 370 -3.45 -6.62 -4.60
N ALA A 371 -3.38 -6.82 -5.91
CA ALA A 371 -2.88 -8.07 -6.47
C ALA A 371 -1.40 -8.32 -6.12
N THR A 372 -0.59 -7.27 -6.03
CA THR A 372 0.82 -7.37 -5.64
C THR A 372 0.98 -7.98 -4.25
N ILE A 373 0.16 -7.56 -3.27
CA ILE A 373 0.23 -8.11 -1.91
C ILE A 373 -0.49 -9.47 -1.79
N LEU A 374 -1.59 -9.67 -2.50
CA LEU A 374 -2.32 -10.96 -2.53
C LEU A 374 -1.52 -12.08 -3.21
N ALA A 375 -0.67 -11.74 -4.17
CA ALA A 375 0.13 -12.71 -4.91
C ALA A 375 1.28 -13.29 -4.09
N THR A 376 1.77 -12.60 -3.06
CA THR A 376 2.88 -13.08 -2.25
C THR A 376 2.41 -13.95 -1.08
N PRO A 377 3.03 -15.11 -0.82
CA PRO A 377 2.81 -15.84 0.41
C PRO A 377 3.40 -15.15 1.65
N PHE A 378 4.38 -14.27 1.47
CA PHE A 378 5.11 -13.52 2.50
C PHE A 378 4.54 -12.11 2.75
N ALA A 379 3.24 -11.96 2.86
CA ALA A 379 2.61 -10.67 3.17
C ALA A 379 2.53 -10.46 4.69
N PHE A 380 3.51 -9.81 5.28
CA PHE A 380 3.50 -9.47 6.70
C PHE A 380 2.62 -8.25 7.01
N ASP A 381 2.32 -8.02 8.28
CA ASP A 381 1.47 -6.93 8.77
C ASP A 381 2.00 -5.52 8.37
N TYR A 382 3.32 -5.29 8.41
CA TYR A 382 3.92 -4.03 7.93
C TYR A 382 3.85 -3.86 6.39
N ASP A 383 3.72 -4.95 5.63
CA ASP A 383 3.53 -4.89 4.17
C ASP A 383 2.17 -4.33 3.78
N MET A 384 1.22 -4.29 4.73
CA MET A 384 -0.08 -3.62 4.52
C MET A 384 0.04 -2.14 4.20
N MET A 385 1.22 -1.53 4.35
CA MET A 385 1.48 -0.18 3.82
C MET A 385 1.15 -0.05 2.33
N VAL A 386 1.25 -1.13 1.55
CA VAL A 386 0.87 -1.18 0.12
C VAL A 386 -0.63 -0.94 -0.10
N LEU A 387 -1.47 -1.15 0.92
CA LEU A 387 -2.90 -0.85 0.84
C LEU A 387 -3.18 0.66 0.73
N ALA A 388 -2.29 1.51 1.26
CA ALA A 388 -2.50 2.96 1.23
C ALA A 388 -2.58 3.52 -0.20
N PRO A 389 -1.66 3.23 -1.14
CA PRO A 389 -1.83 3.63 -2.54
C PRO A 389 -3.05 2.97 -3.21
N ALA A 390 -3.41 1.72 -2.89
CA ALA A 390 -4.63 1.08 -3.40
C ALA A 390 -5.89 1.87 -2.97
N ILE A 391 -5.99 2.19 -1.68
CA ILE A 391 -7.08 2.99 -1.11
C ILE A 391 -7.11 4.38 -1.76
N ALA A 392 -5.94 5.03 -1.92
CA ALA A 392 -5.86 6.36 -2.50
C ALA A 392 -6.35 6.39 -3.95
N PHE A 393 -5.93 5.45 -4.79
CA PHE A 393 -6.40 5.34 -6.18
C PHE A 393 -7.92 5.08 -6.25
N PHE A 394 -8.42 4.13 -5.47
CA PHE A 394 -9.84 3.80 -5.46
C PHE A 394 -10.69 4.95 -4.92
N ALA A 395 -10.25 5.59 -3.84
CA ALA A 395 -10.93 6.75 -3.29
C ALA A 395 -10.95 7.94 -4.26
N ALA A 396 -9.83 8.20 -4.97
CA ALA A 396 -9.75 9.25 -5.97
C ALA A 396 -10.75 9.03 -7.13
N ASP A 397 -10.90 7.80 -7.58
CA ASP A 397 -11.91 7.42 -8.57
C ASP A 397 -13.34 7.59 -8.02
N GLY A 398 -13.60 7.11 -6.81
CA GLY A 398 -14.90 7.26 -6.15
C GLY A 398 -15.29 8.70 -5.89
N MET A 399 -14.33 9.59 -5.59
CA MET A 399 -14.60 11.03 -5.42
C MET A 399 -14.89 11.74 -6.75
N SER A 400 -14.29 11.29 -7.84
CA SER A 400 -14.51 11.92 -9.15
C SER A 400 -15.80 11.43 -9.83
N ARG A 401 -16.19 10.18 -9.64
CA ARG A 401 -17.30 9.51 -10.34
C ARG A 401 -18.44 9.06 -9.44
N GLY A 402 -18.36 9.33 -8.13
CA GLY A 402 -19.29 8.82 -7.13
C GLY A 402 -18.88 7.42 -6.62
N PHE A 403 -19.33 7.09 -5.41
CA PHE A 403 -19.11 5.76 -4.82
C PHE A 403 -20.32 4.86 -5.06
N GLY A 404 -20.06 3.63 -5.44
CA GLY A 404 -21.06 2.57 -5.53
C GLY A 404 -21.40 1.95 -4.16
N PRO A 405 -22.41 1.06 -4.13
CA PRO A 405 -22.79 0.33 -2.92
C PRO A 405 -21.61 -0.42 -2.31
N TRP A 406 -21.45 -0.33 -0.99
CA TRP A 406 -20.42 -0.97 -0.17
C TRP A 406 -18.99 -0.41 -0.34
N GLU A 407 -18.69 0.37 -1.36
CA GLU A 407 -17.32 0.82 -1.64
C GLU A 407 -16.72 1.63 -0.50
N LYS A 408 -17.46 2.61 0.05
CA LYS A 408 -16.97 3.42 1.19
C LYS A 408 -16.73 2.56 2.43
N THR A 409 -17.66 1.66 2.72
CA THR A 409 -17.57 0.78 3.89
C THR A 409 -16.41 -0.21 3.75
N ALA A 410 -16.22 -0.79 2.56
CA ALA A 410 -15.10 -1.68 2.30
C ALA A 410 -13.74 -0.96 2.35
N LEU A 411 -13.65 0.28 1.81
CA LEU A 411 -12.44 1.11 1.94
C LEU A 411 -12.12 1.46 3.39
N ALA A 412 -13.13 1.81 4.19
CA ALA A 412 -12.93 2.10 5.61
C ALA A 412 -12.51 0.83 6.38
N ALA A 413 -13.11 -0.32 6.07
CA ALA A 413 -12.73 -1.59 6.65
C ALA A 413 -11.28 -1.96 6.29
N LEU A 414 -10.89 -1.80 5.01
CA LEU A 414 -9.52 -2.06 4.56
C LEU A 414 -8.51 -1.11 5.21
N TRP A 415 -8.90 0.16 5.43
CA TRP A 415 -8.06 1.14 6.10
C TRP A 415 -7.85 0.82 7.59
N LEU A 416 -8.89 0.35 8.29
CA LEU A 416 -8.80 -0.02 9.71
C LEU A 416 -8.14 -1.39 9.93
N MET A 417 -8.10 -2.24 8.91
CA MET A 417 -7.74 -3.63 9.01
C MET A 417 -6.34 -3.89 9.62
N PRO A 418 -5.27 -3.13 9.31
CA PRO A 418 -3.96 -3.37 9.93
C PRO A 418 -3.96 -3.26 11.46
N LEU A 419 -4.93 -2.54 12.04
CA LEU A 419 -5.07 -2.38 13.49
C LEU A 419 -5.40 -3.69 14.19
N VAL A 420 -6.20 -4.54 13.55
CA VAL A 420 -6.78 -5.74 14.18
C VAL A 420 -6.34 -7.05 13.53
N ALA A 421 -5.77 -7.00 12.33
CA ALA A 421 -5.49 -8.17 11.51
C ALA A 421 -4.67 -9.25 12.23
N ARG A 422 -3.59 -8.84 12.90
CA ARG A 422 -2.69 -9.73 13.62
C ARG A 422 -3.37 -10.39 14.84
N SER A 423 -4.04 -9.59 15.68
CA SER A 423 -4.71 -10.08 16.88
C SER A 423 -5.87 -11.01 16.52
N VAL A 424 -6.67 -10.66 15.51
CA VAL A 424 -7.76 -11.52 15.04
C VAL A 424 -7.21 -12.83 14.47
N ALA A 425 -6.16 -12.78 13.63
CA ALA A 425 -5.53 -14.00 13.11
C ALA A 425 -5.00 -14.91 14.22
N GLN A 426 -4.42 -14.33 15.26
CA GLN A 426 -3.92 -15.08 16.41
C GLN A 426 -5.05 -15.77 17.21
N MET A 427 -6.20 -15.11 17.36
CA MET A 427 -7.34 -15.61 18.14
C MET A 427 -8.24 -16.55 17.34
N THR A 428 -8.41 -16.33 16.04
CA THR A 428 -9.43 -16.99 15.23
C THR A 428 -8.85 -17.88 14.12
N LEU A 429 -7.54 -17.82 13.89
CA LEU A 429 -6.84 -18.46 12.75
C LEU A 429 -7.34 -17.94 11.38
N ILE A 430 -7.89 -16.72 11.33
CA ILE A 430 -8.35 -16.07 10.10
C ILE A 430 -7.56 -14.78 9.90
N PRO A 431 -6.65 -14.70 8.91
CA PRO A 431 -5.92 -13.48 8.57
C PRO A 431 -6.86 -12.55 7.79
N LEU A 432 -7.51 -11.62 8.49
CA LEU A 432 -8.51 -10.72 7.91
C LEU A 432 -8.02 -9.93 6.69
N GLY A 433 -6.70 -9.79 6.53
CA GLY A 433 -6.09 -9.09 5.39
C GLY A 433 -6.48 -9.69 4.05
N ALA A 434 -6.32 -11.01 3.90
CA ALA A 434 -6.60 -11.69 2.64
C ALA A 434 -8.08 -11.55 2.21
N PRO A 435 -9.11 -11.88 3.04
CA PRO A 435 -10.50 -11.70 2.63
C PRO A 435 -10.90 -10.24 2.43
N ALA A 436 -10.41 -9.30 3.24
CA ALA A 436 -10.73 -7.89 3.05
C ALA A 436 -10.17 -7.33 1.73
N MET A 437 -8.93 -7.68 1.39
CA MET A 437 -8.33 -7.33 0.10
C MET A 437 -9.10 -7.93 -1.07
N LEU A 438 -9.53 -9.19 -0.98
CA LEU A 438 -10.35 -9.85 -2.01
C LEU A 438 -11.71 -9.17 -2.19
N VAL A 439 -12.38 -8.79 -1.11
CA VAL A 439 -13.65 -8.04 -1.18
C VAL A 439 -13.46 -6.72 -1.94
N VAL A 440 -12.44 -5.94 -1.59
CA VAL A 440 -12.15 -4.67 -2.29
C VAL A 440 -11.75 -4.92 -3.74
N PHE A 441 -10.98 -5.97 -4.03
CA PHE A 441 -10.62 -6.36 -5.39
C PHE A 441 -11.86 -6.69 -6.24
N ILE A 442 -12.83 -7.44 -5.68
CA ILE A 442 -14.11 -7.75 -6.34
C ILE A 442 -14.92 -6.47 -6.59
N LEU A 443 -14.94 -5.52 -5.66
CA LEU A 443 -15.61 -4.23 -5.87
C LEU A 443 -14.97 -3.41 -6.99
N LEU A 444 -13.64 -3.43 -7.12
CA LEU A 444 -12.93 -2.82 -8.26
C LEU A 444 -13.33 -3.48 -9.59
N LEU A 445 -13.45 -4.82 -9.63
CA LEU A 445 -13.90 -5.54 -10.82
C LEU A 445 -15.34 -5.22 -11.20
N ARG A 446 -16.25 -5.14 -10.23
CA ARG A 446 -17.63 -4.70 -10.50
C ARG A 446 -17.64 -3.31 -11.15
N ARG A 447 -16.78 -2.40 -10.70
CA ARG A 447 -16.68 -1.06 -11.25
C ARG A 447 -16.15 -1.04 -12.69
N SER A 448 -15.29 -1.99 -13.05
CA SER A 448 -14.77 -2.15 -14.41
C SER A 448 -15.81 -2.70 -15.41
N THR A 449 -16.69 -3.60 -14.96
CA THR A 449 -17.70 -4.24 -15.82
C THR A 449 -18.96 -3.42 -16.00
N PHE A 450 -19.34 -2.57 -15.02
CA PHE A 450 -20.56 -1.77 -15.09
C PHE A 450 -20.48 -0.52 -15.99
N HIS A 451 -19.33 -0.19 -16.57
CA HIS A 451 -19.29 0.83 -17.64
C HIS A 451 -20.01 0.40 -18.92
N PHE A 452 -20.44 -0.87 -19.05
CA PHE A 452 -21.12 -1.38 -20.23
C PHE A 452 -22.66 -1.41 -20.14
N ALA A 453 -23.27 -1.12 -18.97
CA ALA A 453 -24.73 -1.24 -18.80
C ALA A 453 -25.28 -0.29 -17.74
N TRP A 454 -25.31 1.02 -18.01
CA TRP A 454 -26.30 1.88 -17.41
C TRP A 454 -26.78 2.89 -18.45
N PRO A 455 -27.76 2.52 -19.33
CA PRO A 455 -28.58 3.51 -19.96
C PRO A 455 -29.47 4.11 -18.86
N VAL A 456 -29.52 5.42 -18.81
CA VAL A 456 -30.53 6.18 -18.08
C VAL A 456 -31.91 5.69 -18.51
N ALA A 457 -32.52 4.79 -17.73
CA ALA A 457 -33.89 4.32 -17.93
C ALA A 457 -34.61 4.31 -16.59
N PHE A 458 -34.97 5.50 -16.11
CA PHE A 458 -36.09 5.69 -15.21
C PHE A 458 -36.82 7.00 -15.59
N SER A 459 -37.48 6.98 -16.72
CA SER A 459 -38.65 7.81 -16.98
C SER A 459 -39.75 6.87 -17.50
N GLY A 460 -40.33 6.15 -16.56
CA GLY A 460 -41.53 5.33 -16.77
C GLY A 460 -42.68 5.96 -15.98
N THR A 461 -43.42 6.84 -16.63
CA THR A 461 -44.73 7.31 -16.26
C THR A 461 -45.66 6.16 -15.87
N PHE A 462 -45.98 6.05 -14.60
CA PHE A 462 -47.19 5.33 -14.18
C PHE A 462 -48.37 6.27 -14.27
N LEU A 463 -49.13 6.17 -15.35
CA LEU A 463 -50.50 6.73 -15.46
C LEU A 463 -51.44 5.77 -14.72
N LEU A 464 -52.14 6.38 -13.76
CA LEU A 464 -53.31 5.82 -13.10
C LEU A 464 -54.42 5.49 -14.12
N LYS A 465 -54.98 4.32 -13.99
CA LYS A 465 -56.43 4.07 -14.05
C LYS A 465 -56.80 3.13 -12.92
#